data_8f8483e649bf9e289826267e33cc4ce5
#
_entry.id   8f8483e649bf9e289826267e33cc4ce5
#
_cell.length_a   1.000
_cell.length_b   1.000
_cell.length_c   1.000
_cell.angle_alpha   90.00
_cell.angle_beta   90.00
_cell.angle_gamma   90.00
#
_symmetry.space_group_name_H-M   'P 1'
#
loop_
_entity.id
_entity.type
_entity.pdbx_description
1 polymer ?
#
loop_
_entity_poly.entity_id
_entity_poly.type
_entity_poly.pdbx_seq_one_letter_code
_entity_poly.pdbx_strand_id
1 'polypeptide(L)'
;MNIVPPRPPDASATLPDDQPPSSSTRGQRIALLVGLAVVFAVGLQLFASVLLPFVAAAGIAYFLDPLARRLVRMGMSRSGAAILLVLALLTAVLLFALLLYPLIIVQVGILFARVPDYAIEVRAFAADQIAHLQAKLGPDIVDEKLRDLVGGQAGSIVSFVAGALRGVIGSGFALFNVLSLVVVTPVVAFYFLRDWPGMVARVNSWLPHRYAGLIRAQAFEVDRILSAWLRGQLMCCMVLAIYYASTLTVVGLDLGLIVGVTAGVLSFIPYVGSITGLVAGLGFAFAQFPTWTGVIEVGVVFIVGQMLEGYVIYPRFLGDRVELHAVWVIFALFAGGAAFGFVGVLLAVPVTAIVGVLCRFWLRRYLASPLYLDPPPERSAIDDEQLAVEHEP
;
A
#
# COMPACT_ATOMS: atom_id res chain seq x y z
N MET A 1 35.91 -32.03 82.32
CA MET A 1 35.76 -31.03 81.24
C MET A 1 34.73 -31.65 80.33
N ASN A 2 33.42 -31.32 80.55
CA ASN A 2 32.30 -31.86 79.83
C ASN A 2 32.09 -31.02 78.54
N ILE A 3 32.37 -31.60 77.39
CA ILE A 3 32.11 -31.01 76.09
C ILE A 3 30.66 -31.34 75.72
N VAL A 4 29.77 -30.27 75.82
CA VAL A 4 28.38 -30.34 75.31
C VAL A 4 28.44 -30.29 73.80
N PRO A 5 27.82 -31.19 73.03
CA PRO A 5 27.75 -31.11 71.55
C PRO A 5 26.86 -29.96 71.13
N PRO A 6 27.17 -29.26 70.00
CA PRO A 6 26.37 -28.17 69.48
C PRO A 6 24.98 -28.66 69.05
N ARG A 7 23.93 -27.91 69.38
CA ARG A 7 22.57 -28.13 68.92
C ARG A 7 22.51 -28.14 67.39
N PRO A 8 21.74 -29.06 66.77
CA PRO A 8 21.46 -28.96 65.34
C PRO A 8 20.70 -27.68 65.04
N PRO A 9 20.92 -27.08 63.87
CA PRO A 9 20.20 -25.84 63.47
C PRO A 9 18.69 -26.12 63.37
N ASP A 10 17.90 -25.18 63.88
CA ASP A 10 16.42 -25.25 63.82
C ASP A 10 15.95 -25.44 62.38
N ALA A 11 15.31 -26.57 62.14
CA ALA A 11 14.70 -26.96 60.85
C ALA A 11 13.38 -26.19 60.52
N SER A 12 13.14 -25.06 61.20
CA SER A 12 11.94 -24.22 61.00
C SER A 12 12.20 -22.90 60.29
N ALA A 13 13.36 -22.75 59.62
CA ALA A 13 13.51 -21.66 58.67
C ALA A 13 12.60 -21.98 57.44
N THR A 14 11.36 -21.51 57.52
CA THR A 14 10.45 -21.49 56.37
C THR A 14 11.14 -20.76 55.26
N LEU A 15 11.49 -21.51 54.21
CA LEU A 15 11.88 -20.95 52.90
C LEU A 15 10.81 -19.97 52.48
N PRO A 16 11.14 -18.81 51.88
CA PRO A 16 10.15 -17.92 51.37
C PRO A 16 9.27 -18.70 50.41
N ASP A 17 7.97 -18.58 50.66
CA ASP A 17 6.89 -19.20 49.93
C ASP A 17 7.10 -18.96 48.42
N ASP A 18 7.64 -19.91 47.70
CA ASP A 18 7.74 -19.92 46.25
C ASP A 18 6.32 -20.11 45.70
N GLN A 19 5.48 -19.10 45.92
CA GLN A 19 4.17 -19.06 45.26
C GLN A 19 4.42 -19.08 43.77
N PRO A 20 3.94 -20.10 43.02
CA PRO A 20 4.04 -20.10 41.58
C PRO A 20 3.39 -18.83 41.06
N PRO A 21 4.00 -18.14 40.08
CA PRO A 21 3.48 -16.87 39.57
C PRO A 21 2.01 -17.08 39.22
N SER A 22 1.13 -16.29 39.83
CA SER A 22 -0.31 -16.37 39.73
C SER A 22 -0.70 -16.58 38.27
N SER A 23 -1.32 -17.72 37.97
CA SER A 23 -1.78 -18.07 36.61
C SER A 23 -2.70 -16.95 36.14
N SER A 24 -2.18 -16.04 35.31
CA SER A 24 -2.98 -14.94 34.78
C SER A 24 -4.26 -15.53 34.17
N THR A 25 -5.40 -15.12 34.71
CA THR A 25 -6.70 -15.58 34.23
C THR A 25 -6.81 -15.30 32.72
N ARG A 26 -7.51 -16.18 32.00
CA ARG A 26 -7.69 -16.07 30.53
C ARG A 26 -8.11 -14.65 30.12
N GLY A 27 -8.91 -13.97 30.96
CA GLY A 27 -9.33 -12.59 30.78
C GLY A 27 -8.19 -11.56 30.88
N GLN A 28 -7.26 -11.74 31.84
CA GLN A 28 -6.10 -10.84 31.96
C GLN A 28 -5.15 -10.92 30.75
N ARG A 29 -4.95 -12.11 30.20
CA ARG A 29 -4.14 -12.30 28.98
C ARG A 29 -4.80 -11.64 27.76
N ILE A 30 -6.12 -11.80 27.61
CA ILE A 30 -6.87 -11.14 26.53
C ILE A 30 -6.81 -9.62 26.71
N ALA A 31 -7.05 -9.11 27.92
CA ALA A 31 -6.98 -7.67 28.19
C ALA A 31 -5.60 -7.09 27.91
N LEU A 32 -4.53 -7.80 28.26
CA LEU A 32 -3.15 -7.38 27.99
C LEU A 32 -2.84 -7.38 26.49
N LEU A 33 -3.28 -8.40 25.73
CA LEU A 33 -3.11 -8.45 24.29
C LEU A 33 -3.89 -7.35 23.56
N VAL A 34 -5.13 -7.10 24.00
CA VAL A 34 -5.97 -6.01 23.45
C VAL A 34 -5.35 -4.66 23.80
N GLY A 35 -4.92 -4.47 25.04
CA GLY A 35 -4.24 -3.23 25.46
C GLY A 35 -2.97 -2.97 24.64
N LEU A 36 -2.13 -3.98 24.45
CA LEU A 36 -0.93 -3.88 23.63
C LEU A 36 -1.25 -3.57 22.17
N ALA A 37 -2.29 -4.21 21.61
CA ALA A 37 -2.73 -3.95 20.23
C ALA A 37 -3.26 -2.52 20.07
N VAL A 38 -4.01 -1.99 21.04
CA VAL A 38 -4.49 -0.61 21.05
C VAL A 38 -3.33 0.38 21.15
N VAL A 39 -2.39 0.18 22.08
CA VAL A 39 -1.19 1.03 22.20
C VAL A 39 -0.37 1.01 20.90
N PHE A 40 -0.21 -0.14 20.29
CA PHE A 40 0.49 -0.27 19.02
C PHE A 40 -0.24 0.47 17.88
N ALA A 41 -1.56 0.32 17.78
CA ALA A 41 -2.37 1.00 16.76
C ALA A 41 -2.34 2.53 16.93
N VAL A 42 -2.48 3.02 18.16
CA VAL A 42 -2.37 4.45 18.49
C VAL A 42 -0.97 4.98 18.19
N GLY A 43 0.07 4.21 18.53
CA GLY A 43 1.46 4.53 18.18
C GLY A 43 1.67 4.65 16.67
N LEU A 44 1.19 3.68 15.89
CA LEU A 44 1.26 3.73 14.43
C LEU A 44 0.54 4.96 13.85
N GLN A 45 -0.61 5.32 14.41
CA GLN A 45 -1.38 6.47 13.96
C GLN A 45 -0.67 7.79 14.30
N LEU A 46 -0.08 7.90 15.50
CA LEU A 46 0.68 9.07 15.93
C LEU A 46 1.93 9.30 15.06
N PHE A 47 2.60 8.22 14.65
CA PHE A 47 3.82 8.27 13.83
C PHE A 47 3.56 8.06 12.33
N ALA A 48 2.32 8.08 11.87
CA ALA A 48 1.97 7.82 10.47
C ALA A 48 2.74 8.69 9.47
N SER A 49 2.99 9.97 9.81
CA SER A 49 3.73 10.92 8.95
C SER A 49 5.21 10.55 8.79
N VAL A 50 5.80 9.88 9.79
CA VAL A 50 7.22 9.47 9.78
C VAL A 50 7.39 8.06 9.23
N LEU A 51 6.29 7.31 9.07
CA LEU A 51 6.33 5.89 8.72
C LEU A 51 6.75 5.63 7.26
N LEU A 52 6.51 6.59 6.36
CA LEU A 52 6.76 6.43 4.92
C LEU A 52 8.20 6.01 4.58
N PRO A 53 9.27 6.66 5.09
CA PRO A 53 10.64 6.23 4.84
C PRO A 53 10.93 4.81 5.31
N PHE A 54 10.36 4.39 6.44
CA PHE A 54 10.55 3.04 6.98
C PHE A 54 9.83 1.98 6.16
N VAL A 55 8.61 2.27 5.70
CA VAL A 55 7.85 1.37 4.82
C VAL A 55 8.53 1.23 3.46
N ALA A 56 8.99 2.34 2.88
CA ALA A 56 9.76 2.32 1.65
C ALA A 56 11.06 1.52 1.80
N ALA A 57 11.80 1.76 2.90
CA ALA A 57 13.02 1.03 3.22
C ALA A 57 12.78 -0.48 3.41
N ALA A 58 11.70 -0.86 4.09
CA ALA A 58 11.32 -2.26 4.25
C ALA A 58 10.99 -2.92 2.91
N GLY A 59 10.24 -2.24 2.04
CA GLY A 59 9.94 -2.70 0.67
C GLY A 59 11.21 -2.87 -0.17
N ILE A 60 12.12 -1.89 -0.14
CA ILE A 60 13.41 -1.94 -0.84
C ILE A 60 14.27 -3.10 -0.31
N ALA A 61 14.41 -3.21 1.01
CA ALA A 61 15.20 -4.29 1.63
C ALA A 61 14.61 -5.66 1.27
N TYR A 62 13.30 -5.79 1.30
CA TYR A 62 12.60 -7.02 0.95
C TYR A 62 12.81 -7.40 -0.54
N PHE A 63 12.76 -6.42 -1.43
CA PHE A 63 13.03 -6.61 -2.86
C PHE A 63 14.49 -7.00 -3.13
N LEU A 64 15.45 -6.38 -2.42
CA LEU A 64 16.88 -6.62 -2.61
C LEU A 64 17.39 -7.87 -1.87
N ASP A 65 16.66 -8.42 -0.89
CA ASP A 65 17.11 -9.56 -0.09
C ASP A 65 17.50 -10.81 -0.92
N PRO A 66 16.78 -11.21 -1.98
CA PRO A 66 17.20 -12.33 -2.83
C PRO A 66 18.56 -12.12 -3.50
N LEU A 67 18.86 -10.85 -3.90
CA LEU A 67 20.17 -10.49 -4.48
C LEU A 67 21.25 -10.50 -3.39
N ALA A 68 20.94 -9.97 -2.21
CA ALA A 68 21.86 -10.01 -1.07
C ALA A 68 22.24 -11.44 -0.70
N ARG A 69 21.27 -12.34 -0.64
CA ARG A 69 21.53 -13.79 -0.40
C ARG A 69 22.40 -14.41 -1.50
N ARG A 70 22.28 -13.99 -2.75
CA ARG A 70 23.14 -14.49 -3.84
C ARG A 70 24.58 -14.01 -3.64
N LEU A 71 24.80 -12.72 -3.33
CA LEU A 71 26.13 -12.15 -3.08
C LEU A 71 26.81 -12.80 -1.87
N VAL A 72 26.05 -13.05 -0.80
CA VAL A 72 26.56 -13.78 0.38
C VAL A 72 26.97 -15.21 0.02
N ARG A 73 26.22 -15.91 -0.83
CA ARG A 73 26.61 -17.25 -1.32
C ARG A 73 27.87 -17.23 -2.21
N MET A 74 28.16 -16.08 -2.82
CA MET A 74 29.41 -15.87 -3.57
C MET A 74 30.60 -15.49 -2.68
N GLY A 75 30.45 -15.49 -1.35
CA GLY A 75 31.52 -15.25 -0.37
C GLY A 75 31.57 -13.82 0.19
N MET A 76 30.63 -12.93 -0.20
CA MET A 76 30.59 -11.58 0.33
C MET A 76 29.98 -11.56 1.74
N SER A 77 30.49 -10.67 2.62
CA SER A 77 29.85 -10.44 3.92
C SER A 77 28.47 -9.83 3.76
N ARG A 78 27.53 -10.14 4.67
CA ARG A 78 26.17 -9.62 4.61
C ARG A 78 26.14 -8.09 4.61
N SER A 79 26.97 -7.44 5.41
CA SER A 79 27.10 -5.98 5.44
C SER A 79 27.63 -5.43 4.11
N GLY A 80 28.63 -6.09 3.51
CA GLY A 80 29.17 -5.69 2.21
C GLY A 80 28.13 -5.82 1.08
N ALA A 81 27.37 -6.92 1.07
CA ALA A 81 26.27 -7.11 0.11
C ALA A 81 25.18 -6.05 0.28
N ALA A 82 24.80 -5.71 1.52
CA ALA A 82 23.81 -4.68 1.79
C ALA A 82 24.28 -3.29 1.34
N ILE A 83 25.52 -2.89 1.65
CA ILE A 83 26.11 -1.63 1.20
C ILE A 83 26.13 -1.57 -0.32
N LEU A 84 26.66 -2.60 -0.97
CA LEU A 84 26.77 -2.65 -2.42
C LEU A 84 25.40 -2.48 -3.10
N LEU A 85 24.38 -3.21 -2.64
CA LEU A 85 23.05 -3.18 -3.24
C LEU A 85 22.33 -1.86 -2.99
N VAL A 86 22.44 -1.28 -1.80
CA VAL A 86 21.83 0.02 -1.49
C VAL A 86 22.52 1.13 -2.28
N LEU A 87 23.87 1.12 -2.37
CA LEU A 87 24.60 2.08 -3.19
C LEU A 87 24.29 1.91 -4.67
N ALA A 88 24.23 0.67 -5.18
CA ALA A 88 23.88 0.40 -6.57
C ALA A 88 22.46 0.91 -6.90
N LEU A 89 21.49 0.68 -6.01
CA LEU A 89 20.14 1.21 -6.15
C LEU A 89 20.13 2.75 -6.13
N LEU A 90 20.83 3.35 -5.15
CA LEU A 90 20.92 4.81 -5.04
C LEU A 90 21.55 5.42 -6.30
N THR A 91 22.65 4.83 -6.78
CA THR A 91 23.31 5.24 -8.02
C THR A 91 22.38 5.09 -9.23
N ALA A 92 21.66 3.97 -9.33
CA ALA A 92 20.70 3.76 -10.42
C ALA A 92 19.56 4.80 -10.39
N VAL A 93 19.00 5.08 -9.22
CA VAL A 93 17.97 6.12 -9.04
C VAL A 93 18.53 7.51 -9.37
N LEU A 94 19.74 7.83 -8.93
CA LEU A 94 20.38 9.11 -9.21
C LEU A 94 20.66 9.28 -10.71
N LEU A 95 21.22 8.26 -11.38
CA LEU A 95 21.46 8.28 -12.83
C LEU A 95 20.14 8.39 -13.60
N PHE A 96 19.10 7.69 -13.19
CA PHE A 96 17.77 7.79 -13.78
C PHE A 96 17.19 9.19 -13.61
N ALA A 97 17.28 9.75 -12.39
CA ALA A 97 16.85 11.12 -12.13
C ALA A 97 17.65 12.15 -12.94
N LEU A 98 18.95 11.97 -13.06
CA LEU A 98 19.82 12.84 -13.85
C LEU A 98 19.49 12.76 -15.36
N LEU A 99 19.16 11.57 -15.86
CA LEU A 99 18.75 11.36 -17.24
C LEU A 99 17.38 12.01 -17.53
N LEU A 100 16.46 11.90 -16.59
CA LEU A 100 15.13 12.50 -16.71
C LEU A 100 15.11 14.00 -16.43
N TYR A 101 16.08 14.53 -15.66
CA TYR A 101 16.11 15.93 -15.24
C TYR A 101 15.97 16.92 -16.40
N PRO A 102 16.76 16.86 -17.50
CA PRO A 102 16.61 17.80 -18.61
C PRO A 102 15.25 17.69 -19.30
N LEU A 103 14.73 16.45 -19.45
CA LEU A 103 13.41 16.24 -20.02
C LEU A 103 12.30 16.81 -19.12
N ILE A 104 12.39 16.61 -17.80
CA ILE A 104 11.43 17.18 -16.85
C ILE A 104 11.48 18.70 -16.86
N ILE A 105 12.67 19.31 -16.83
CA ILE A 105 12.82 20.78 -16.86
C ILE A 105 12.20 21.38 -18.12
N VAL A 106 12.48 20.78 -19.30
CA VAL A 106 11.88 21.23 -20.55
C VAL A 106 10.34 21.15 -20.51
N GLN A 107 9.81 20.00 -20.06
CA GLN A 107 8.36 19.81 -19.99
C GLN A 107 7.68 20.68 -18.93
N VAL A 108 8.32 20.86 -17.77
CA VAL A 108 7.83 21.79 -16.74
C VAL A 108 7.88 23.23 -17.27
N GLY A 109 8.92 23.60 -18.02
CA GLY A 109 8.99 24.90 -18.71
C GLY A 109 7.86 25.12 -19.71
N ILE A 110 7.56 24.10 -20.54
CA ILE A 110 6.41 24.10 -21.46
C ILE A 110 5.10 24.24 -20.68
N LEU A 111 4.92 23.51 -19.61
CA LEU A 111 3.74 23.58 -18.75
C LEU A 111 3.53 25.01 -18.24
N PHE A 112 4.56 25.63 -17.62
CA PHE A 112 4.45 26.99 -17.10
C PHE A 112 4.18 28.03 -18.20
N ALA A 113 4.78 27.86 -19.37
CA ALA A 113 4.54 28.76 -20.50
C ALA A 113 3.13 28.65 -21.08
N ARG A 114 2.56 27.42 -21.13
CA ARG A 114 1.28 27.13 -21.76
C ARG A 114 0.08 27.09 -20.81
N VAL A 115 0.28 27.01 -19.48
CA VAL A 115 -0.84 27.02 -18.52
C VAL A 115 -1.81 28.21 -18.73
N PRO A 116 -1.34 29.45 -18.97
CA PRO A 116 -2.26 30.57 -19.28
C PRO A 116 -3.06 30.34 -20.56
N ASP A 117 -2.41 29.83 -21.62
CA ASP A 117 -3.04 29.55 -22.90
C ASP A 117 -4.07 28.43 -22.78
N TYR A 118 -3.73 27.35 -22.10
CA TYR A 118 -4.64 26.24 -21.77
C TYR A 118 -5.89 26.72 -21.02
N ALA A 119 -5.73 27.67 -20.09
CA ALA A 119 -6.86 28.23 -19.37
C ALA A 119 -7.79 29.01 -20.29
N ILE A 120 -7.23 29.73 -21.28
CA ILE A 120 -8.00 30.49 -22.28
C ILE A 120 -8.72 29.55 -23.23
N GLU A 121 -8.04 28.53 -23.75
CA GLU A 121 -8.59 27.52 -24.66
C GLU A 121 -9.72 26.70 -24.04
N VAL A 122 -9.54 26.24 -22.80
CA VAL A 122 -10.59 25.52 -22.06
C VAL A 122 -11.82 26.42 -21.85
N ARG A 123 -11.62 27.71 -21.55
CA ARG A 123 -12.74 28.69 -21.44
C ARG A 123 -13.42 28.91 -22.76
N ALA A 124 -12.67 29.10 -23.86
CA ALA A 124 -13.20 29.29 -25.20
C ALA A 124 -14.00 28.07 -25.67
N PHE A 125 -13.45 26.89 -25.49
CA PHE A 125 -14.13 25.61 -25.79
C PHE A 125 -15.43 25.44 -24.99
N ALA A 126 -15.38 25.71 -23.69
CA ALA A 126 -16.55 25.63 -22.82
C ALA A 126 -17.63 26.65 -23.25
N ALA A 127 -17.24 27.87 -23.61
CA ALA A 127 -18.16 28.90 -24.12
C ALA A 127 -18.80 28.47 -25.44
N ASP A 128 -18.04 27.90 -26.38
CA ASP A 128 -18.52 27.38 -27.65
C ASP A 128 -19.52 26.22 -27.46
N GLN A 129 -19.20 25.25 -26.60
CA GLN A 129 -20.13 24.15 -26.29
C GLN A 129 -21.44 24.67 -25.64
N ILE A 130 -21.35 25.67 -24.77
CA ILE A 130 -22.52 26.29 -24.17
C ILE A 130 -23.35 27.02 -25.26
N ALA A 131 -22.71 27.72 -26.19
CA ALA A 131 -23.40 28.38 -27.29
C ALA A 131 -24.09 27.36 -28.22
N HIS A 132 -23.45 26.24 -28.53
CA HIS A 132 -24.04 25.13 -29.28
C HIS A 132 -25.24 24.48 -28.57
N LEU A 133 -25.17 24.29 -27.26
CA LEU A 133 -26.28 23.78 -26.44
C LEU A 133 -27.46 24.80 -26.40
N GLN A 134 -27.17 26.08 -26.24
CA GLN A 134 -28.18 27.16 -26.31
C GLN A 134 -28.91 27.19 -27.65
N ALA A 135 -28.18 27.05 -28.76
CA ALA A 135 -28.75 27.00 -30.09
C ALA A 135 -29.69 25.81 -30.33
N LYS A 136 -29.43 24.65 -29.63
CA LYS A 136 -30.23 23.43 -29.78
C LYS A 136 -31.41 23.35 -28.80
N LEU A 137 -31.25 23.84 -27.56
CA LEU A 137 -32.16 23.62 -26.44
C LEU A 137 -32.98 24.89 -26.05
N GLY A 138 -32.63 26.05 -26.60
CA GLY A 138 -33.25 27.33 -26.28
C GLY A 138 -32.53 28.07 -25.14
N PRO A 139 -32.71 29.43 -25.11
CA PRO A 139 -31.97 30.29 -24.17
C PRO A 139 -32.36 30.11 -22.70
N ASP A 140 -33.55 29.55 -22.41
CA ASP A 140 -34.11 29.46 -21.06
C ASP A 140 -33.57 28.28 -20.23
N ILE A 141 -32.88 27.31 -20.86
CA ILE A 141 -32.42 26.08 -20.19
C ILE A 141 -30.97 26.21 -19.69
N VAL A 142 -30.21 27.15 -20.24
CA VAL A 142 -28.81 27.38 -19.87
C VAL A 142 -28.73 28.58 -18.92
N ASP A 143 -28.98 28.29 -17.66
CA ASP A 143 -28.94 29.26 -16.55
C ASP A 143 -27.54 29.87 -16.39
N GLU A 144 -27.49 31.16 -15.98
CA GLU A 144 -26.28 31.88 -15.61
C GLU A 144 -25.38 31.09 -14.67
N LYS A 145 -25.99 30.26 -13.80
CA LYS A 145 -25.30 29.28 -12.96
C LYS A 145 -24.47 28.26 -13.70
N LEU A 146 -24.87 27.82 -14.90
CA LEU A 146 -24.09 26.84 -15.67
C LEU A 146 -22.84 27.49 -16.28
N ARG A 147 -22.95 28.76 -16.68
CA ARG A 147 -21.81 29.58 -17.15
C ARG A 147 -20.81 29.84 -16.03
N ASP A 148 -21.28 30.16 -14.85
CA ASP A 148 -20.45 30.39 -13.67
C ASP A 148 -19.79 29.10 -13.18
N LEU A 149 -20.48 27.95 -13.21
CA LEU A 149 -19.91 26.65 -12.88
C LEU A 149 -18.78 26.26 -13.84
N VAL A 150 -18.99 26.44 -15.17
CA VAL A 150 -17.96 26.04 -16.14
C VAL A 150 -16.81 27.06 -16.17
N GLY A 151 -17.10 28.36 -16.05
CA GLY A 151 -16.06 29.40 -15.94
C GLY A 151 -15.27 29.32 -14.66
N GLY A 152 -15.93 29.01 -13.53
CA GLY A 152 -15.30 28.83 -12.22
C GLY A 152 -14.45 27.55 -12.12
N GLN A 153 -14.90 26.46 -12.76
CA GLN A 153 -14.16 25.19 -12.75
C GLN A 153 -12.83 25.28 -13.52
N ALA A 154 -12.78 25.98 -14.66
CA ALA A 154 -11.51 26.18 -15.37
C ALA A 154 -10.51 26.99 -14.54
N GLY A 155 -10.98 28.01 -13.79
CA GLY A 155 -10.14 28.74 -12.82
C GLY A 155 -9.68 27.90 -11.65
N SER A 156 -10.53 27.00 -11.15
CA SER A 156 -10.19 26.10 -10.06
C SER A 156 -9.17 25.02 -10.47
N ILE A 157 -9.25 24.49 -11.68
CA ILE A 157 -8.27 23.53 -12.21
C ILE A 157 -6.89 24.20 -12.32
N VAL A 158 -6.84 25.40 -12.89
CA VAL A 158 -5.58 26.17 -13.00
C VAL A 158 -5.01 26.50 -11.62
N SER A 159 -5.86 26.96 -10.69
CA SER A 159 -5.43 27.26 -9.32
C SER A 159 -5.03 26.02 -8.55
N PHE A 160 -5.67 24.86 -8.78
CA PHE A 160 -5.28 23.58 -8.20
C PHE A 160 -3.92 23.13 -8.74
N VAL A 161 -3.70 23.15 -10.05
CA VAL A 161 -2.42 22.80 -10.67
C VAL A 161 -1.31 23.76 -10.20
N ALA A 162 -1.55 25.07 -10.21
CA ALA A 162 -0.61 26.07 -9.72
C ALA A 162 -0.36 25.92 -8.21
N GLY A 163 -1.40 25.59 -7.43
CA GLY A 163 -1.31 25.33 -6.00
C GLY A 163 -0.53 24.05 -5.67
N ALA A 164 -0.76 22.97 -6.42
CA ALA A 164 -0.03 21.73 -6.30
C ALA A 164 1.47 21.94 -6.64
N LEU A 165 1.77 22.65 -7.71
CA LEU A 165 3.15 23.00 -8.10
C LEU A 165 3.82 23.90 -7.05
N ARG A 166 3.14 24.92 -6.53
CA ARG A 166 3.66 25.76 -5.43
C ARG A 166 3.85 24.96 -4.15
N GLY A 167 2.94 24.03 -3.84
CA GLY A 167 3.05 23.14 -2.69
C GLY A 167 4.28 22.23 -2.77
N VAL A 168 4.60 21.74 -3.96
CA VAL A 168 5.81 20.92 -4.20
C VAL A 168 7.10 21.76 -4.11
N ILE A 169 7.07 23.01 -4.58
CA ILE A 169 8.27 23.86 -4.67
C ILE A 169 8.44 24.77 -3.43
N GLY A 170 7.34 25.17 -2.80
CA GLY A 170 7.33 26.32 -1.87
C GLY A 170 7.32 25.99 -0.38
N SER A 171 7.11 24.73 0.03
CA SER A 171 7.10 24.44 1.45
C SER A 171 8.42 23.84 1.90
N GLY A 172 9.14 24.52 2.83
CA GLY A 172 10.31 23.95 3.50
C GLY A 172 10.01 22.59 4.14
N PHE A 173 8.73 22.30 4.40
CA PHE A 173 8.23 21.02 4.87
C PHE A 173 8.30 19.93 3.77
N ALA A 174 8.06 20.28 2.50
CA ALA A 174 8.24 19.33 1.38
C ALA A 174 9.71 18.99 1.20
N LEU A 175 10.62 19.98 1.31
CA LEU A 175 12.06 19.74 1.27
C LEU A 175 12.52 18.82 2.40
N PHE A 176 12.02 19.03 3.62
CA PHE A 176 12.31 18.16 4.77
C PHE A 176 11.80 16.74 4.54
N ASN A 177 10.58 16.56 4.02
CA ASN A 177 10.02 15.25 3.72
C ASN A 177 10.80 14.53 2.60
N VAL A 178 11.16 15.22 1.54
CA VAL A 178 11.98 14.67 0.46
C VAL A 178 13.38 14.31 0.96
N LEU A 179 14.02 15.19 1.73
CA LEU A 179 15.33 14.94 2.32
C LEU A 179 15.28 13.74 3.29
N SER A 180 14.24 13.68 4.14
CA SER A 180 13.99 12.55 5.03
C SER A 180 13.84 11.25 4.22
N LEU A 181 13.05 11.26 3.16
CA LEU A 181 12.86 10.09 2.30
C LEU A 181 14.17 9.68 1.62
N VAL A 182 14.93 10.63 1.06
CA VAL A 182 16.16 10.36 0.31
C VAL A 182 17.30 9.93 1.22
N VAL A 183 17.39 10.44 2.44
CA VAL A 183 18.47 10.12 3.38
C VAL A 183 18.10 8.96 4.30
N VAL A 184 16.94 9.00 4.92
CA VAL A 184 16.53 7.99 5.92
C VAL A 184 16.23 6.64 5.25
N THR A 185 15.56 6.65 4.08
CA THR A 185 15.18 5.38 3.41
C THR A 185 16.38 4.48 3.07
N PRO A 186 17.46 4.96 2.43
CA PRO A 186 18.63 4.11 2.15
C PRO A 186 19.31 3.60 3.42
N VAL A 187 19.42 4.45 4.45
CA VAL A 187 20.04 4.08 5.73
C VAL A 187 19.23 2.98 6.41
N VAL A 188 17.93 3.15 6.51
CA VAL A 188 17.04 2.14 7.11
C VAL A 188 17.00 0.86 6.26
N ALA A 189 16.97 0.99 4.93
CA ALA A 189 17.03 -0.15 4.02
C ALA A 189 18.31 -0.96 4.19
N PHE A 190 19.46 -0.28 4.38
CA PHE A 190 20.71 -0.96 4.70
C PHE A 190 20.61 -1.77 5.99
N TYR A 191 20.09 -1.20 7.08
CA TYR A 191 19.93 -1.91 8.33
C TYR A 191 18.95 -3.09 8.21
N PHE A 192 17.82 -2.90 7.58
CA PHE A 192 16.88 -4.00 7.32
C PHE A 192 17.52 -5.10 6.49
N LEU A 193 18.23 -4.77 5.41
CA LEU A 193 18.84 -5.75 4.54
C LEU A 193 19.97 -6.51 5.24
N ARG A 194 20.78 -5.82 6.06
CA ARG A 194 21.87 -6.42 6.83
C ARG A 194 21.36 -7.34 7.92
N ASP A 195 20.43 -6.86 8.74
CA ASP A 195 20.06 -7.48 10.01
C ASP A 195 18.84 -8.42 9.89
N TRP A 196 18.19 -8.47 8.71
CA TRP A 196 17.00 -9.27 8.46
C TRP A 196 17.08 -10.71 8.92
N PRO A 197 18.14 -11.50 8.60
CA PRO A 197 18.24 -12.88 9.07
C PRO A 197 18.29 -12.99 10.60
N GLY A 198 19.00 -12.06 11.25
CA GLY A 198 19.10 -12.00 12.71
C GLY A 198 17.75 -11.63 13.37
N MET A 199 17.02 -10.70 12.77
CA MET A 199 15.67 -10.32 13.22
C MET A 199 14.71 -11.51 13.13
N VAL A 200 14.68 -12.19 11.98
CA VAL A 200 13.84 -13.38 11.77
C VAL A 200 14.23 -14.50 12.73
N ALA A 201 15.53 -14.75 12.92
CA ALA A 201 15.99 -15.78 13.87
C ALA A 201 15.56 -15.46 15.31
N ARG A 202 15.63 -14.19 15.72
CA ARG A 202 15.21 -13.75 17.06
C ARG A 202 13.71 -13.90 17.25
N VAL A 203 12.90 -13.46 16.29
CA VAL A 203 11.44 -13.66 16.32
C VAL A 203 11.10 -15.15 16.37
N ASN A 204 11.81 -15.96 15.58
CA ASN A 204 11.62 -17.39 15.55
C ASN A 204 11.96 -18.08 16.90
N SER A 205 12.93 -17.55 17.67
CA SER A 205 13.27 -18.08 19.01
C SER A 205 12.21 -17.77 20.07
N TRP A 206 11.36 -16.75 19.85
CA TRP A 206 10.27 -16.40 20.76
C TRP A 206 9.00 -17.23 20.52
N LEU A 207 8.94 -18.01 19.44
CA LEU A 207 7.75 -18.79 19.11
C LEU A 207 7.52 -19.93 20.09
N PRO A 208 6.30 -20.09 20.63
CA PRO A 208 5.96 -21.25 21.47
C PRO A 208 6.17 -22.55 20.71
N HIS A 209 6.95 -23.47 21.26
CA HIS A 209 7.33 -24.74 20.61
C HIS A 209 6.14 -25.52 20.04
N ARG A 210 5.01 -25.52 20.76
CA ARG A 210 3.77 -26.22 20.36
C ARG A 210 3.18 -25.72 19.04
N TYR A 211 3.32 -24.41 18.75
CA TYR A 211 2.72 -23.77 17.57
C TYR A 211 3.75 -23.28 16.56
N ALA A 212 5.03 -23.45 16.83
CA ALA A 212 6.12 -22.92 16.02
C ALA A 212 6.06 -23.40 14.55
N GLY A 213 5.77 -24.69 14.34
CA GLY A 213 5.63 -25.26 12.99
C GLY A 213 4.49 -24.60 12.19
N LEU A 214 3.34 -24.40 12.85
CA LEU A 214 2.18 -23.81 12.24
C LEU A 214 2.42 -22.32 11.89
N ILE A 215 2.99 -21.55 12.84
CA ILE A 215 3.28 -20.12 12.63
C ILE A 215 4.31 -19.94 11.51
N ARG A 216 5.34 -20.79 11.45
CA ARG A 216 6.34 -20.78 10.35
C ARG A 216 5.71 -21.07 9.00
N ALA A 217 4.78 -22.02 8.92
CA ALA A 217 4.07 -22.34 7.67
C ALA A 217 3.24 -21.16 7.18
N GLN A 218 2.51 -20.46 8.08
CA GLN A 218 1.75 -19.27 7.73
C GLN A 218 2.68 -18.09 7.36
N ALA A 219 3.77 -17.88 8.09
CA ALA A 219 4.74 -16.83 7.77
C ALA A 219 5.40 -17.08 6.40
N PHE A 220 5.70 -18.34 6.05
CA PHE A 220 6.23 -18.69 4.73
C PHE A 220 5.21 -18.43 3.62
N GLU A 221 3.93 -18.74 3.85
CA GLU A 221 2.87 -18.47 2.87
C GLU A 221 2.67 -16.96 2.65
N VAL A 222 2.68 -16.17 3.72
CA VAL A 222 2.65 -14.70 3.66
C VAL A 222 3.86 -14.18 2.87
N ASP A 223 5.07 -14.64 3.19
CA ASP A 223 6.31 -14.25 2.49
C ASP A 223 6.23 -14.59 0.99
N ARG A 224 5.74 -15.77 0.64
CA ARG A 224 5.56 -16.21 -0.74
C ARG A 224 4.64 -15.27 -1.52
N ILE A 225 3.48 -14.91 -0.96
CA ILE A 225 2.49 -14.05 -1.60
C ILE A 225 3.02 -12.61 -1.71
N LEU A 226 3.57 -12.05 -0.64
CA LEU A 226 4.11 -10.69 -0.64
C LEU A 226 5.29 -10.54 -1.60
N SER A 227 6.21 -11.51 -1.64
CA SER A 227 7.35 -11.52 -2.57
C SER A 227 6.90 -11.56 -4.03
N ALA A 228 5.90 -12.39 -4.33
CA ALA A 228 5.37 -12.50 -5.67
C ALA A 228 4.65 -11.22 -6.08
N TRP A 229 3.80 -10.68 -5.19
CA TRP A 229 3.07 -9.44 -5.44
C TRP A 229 4.01 -8.25 -5.66
N LEU A 230 4.98 -8.03 -4.76
CA LEU A 230 5.88 -6.87 -4.86
C LEU A 230 6.67 -6.89 -6.18
N ARG A 231 7.24 -8.05 -6.55
CA ARG A 231 7.96 -8.19 -7.82
C ARG A 231 7.05 -7.99 -9.02
N GLY A 232 5.85 -8.58 -8.98
CA GLY A 232 4.86 -8.42 -10.04
C GLY A 232 4.42 -6.97 -10.20
N GLN A 233 4.16 -6.28 -9.09
CA GLN A 233 3.73 -4.89 -9.09
C GLN A 233 4.80 -3.93 -9.61
N LEU A 234 6.06 -4.12 -9.21
CA LEU A 234 7.17 -3.31 -9.74
C LEU A 234 7.36 -3.51 -11.25
N MET A 235 7.26 -4.76 -11.74
CA MET A 235 7.28 -5.06 -13.18
C MET A 235 6.11 -4.41 -13.91
N CYS A 236 4.91 -4.47 -13.33
CA CYS A 236 3.72 -3.84 -13.87
C CYS A 236 3.93 -2.32 -14.01
N CYS A 237 4.36 -1.65 -12.94
CA CYS A 237 4.66 -0.21 -12.96
C CYS A 237 5.68 0.16 -14.03
N MET A 238 6.75 -0.62 -14.16
CA MET A 238 7.80 -0.37 -15.15
C MET A 238 7.28 -0.51 -16.59
N VAL A 239 6.54 -1.59 -16.88
CA VAL A 239 5.96 -1.81 -18.21
C VAL A 239 4.94 -0.71 -18.56
N LEU A 240 4.07 -0.35 -17.62
CA LEU A 240 3.07 0.71 -17.83
C LEU A 240 3.72 2.09 -17.97
N ALA A 241 4.76 2.40 -17.19
CA ALA A 241 5.50 3.65 -17.32
C ALA A 241 6.14 3.78 -18.72
N ILE A 242 6.79 2.72 -19.20
CA ILE A 242 7.37 2.70 -20.56
C ILE A 242 6.27 2.82 -21.61
N TYR A 243 5.19 2.07 -21.48
CA TYR A 243 4.08 2.08 -22.41
C TYR A 243 3.43 3.47 -22.51
N TYR A 244 2.96 4.02 -21.38
CA TYR A 244 2.29 5.32 -21.37
C TYR A 244 3.25 6.45 -21.81
N ALA A 245 4.48 6.48 -21.31
CA ALA A 245 5.44 7.50 -21.69
C ALA A 245 5.75 7.47 -23.20
N SER A 246 6.00 6.30 -23.77
CA SER A 246 6.31 6.18 -25.20
C SER A 246 5.11 6.49 -26.07
N THR A 247 3.92 5.93 -25.78
CA THR A 247 2.73 6.11 -26.61
C THR A 247 2.19 7.53 -26.55
N LEU A 248 2.13 8.17 -25.37
CA LEU A 248 1.68 9.56 -25.25
C LEU A 248 2.65 10.52 -25.94
N THR A 249 3.95 10.25 -25.91
CA THR A 249 4.94 11.04 -26.65
C THR A 249 4.80 10.86 -28.16
N VAL A 250 4.52 9.64 -28.64
CA VAL A 250 4.28 9.37 -30.07
C VAL A 250 2.99 10.04 -30.57
N VAL A 251 1.94 10.06 -29.76
CA VAL A 251 0.70 10.83 -30.05
C VAL A 251 0.97 12.33 -30.12
N GLY A 252 2.12 12.80 -29.62
CA GLY A 252 2.50 14.21 -29.67
C GLY A 252 1.97 15.02 -28.51
N LEU A 253 1.59 14.38 -27.39
CA LEU A 253 1.21 15.11 -26.17
C LEU A 253 2.46 15.77 -25.57
N ASP A 254 2.47 17.10 -25.46
CA ASP A 254 3.62 17.89 -24.98
C ASP A 254 4.18 17.41 -23.62
N LEU A 255 3.29 17.01 -22.72
CA LEU A 255 3.64 16.47 -21.39
C LEU A 255 3.54 14.94 -21.32
N GLY A 256 3.50 14.28 -22.49
CA GLY A 256 3.27 12.83 -22.58
C GLY A 256 4.25 11.99 -21.77
N LEU A 257 5.53 12.37 -21.74
CA LEU A 257 6.54 11.68 -20.94
C LEU A 257 6.26 11.78 -19.44
N ILE A 258 5.99 12.99 -18.92
CA ILE A 258 5.72 13.19 -17.47
C ILE A 258 4.44 12.48 -17.08
N VAL A 259 3.36 12.69 -17.84
CA VAL A 259 2.07 12.03 -17.58
C VAL A 259 2.21 10.51 -17.61
N GLY A 260 2.91 9.98 -18.63
CA GLY A 260 3.08 8.55 -18.78
C GLY A 260 3.93 7.90 -17.67
N VAL A 261 5.09 8.49 -17.34
CA VAL A 261 5.94 8.00 -16.24
C VAL A 261 5.20 8.09 -14.92
N THR A 262 4.53 9.22 -14.66
CA THR A 262 3.78 9.43 -13.41
C THR A 262 2.63 8.44 -13.29
N ALA A 263 1.85 8.24 -14.35
CA ALA A 263 0.77 7.25 -14.38
C ALA A 263 1.29 5.83 -14.11
N GLY A 264 2.40 5.44 -14.76
CA GLY A 264 3.01 4.13 -14.56
C GLY A 264 3.55 3.93 -13.15
N VAL A 265 4.19 4.93 -12.54
CA VAL A 265 4.67 4.87 -11.16
C VAL A 265 3.51 4.83 -10.17
N LEU A 266 2.49 5.66 -10.36
CA LEU A 266 1.30 5.67 -9.52
C LEU A 266 0.45 4.40 -9.67
N SER A 267 0.61 3.62 -10.74
CA SER A 267 -0.01 2.30 -10.90
C SER A 267 0.48 1.27 -9.87
N PHE A 268 1.48 1.63 -9.04
CA PHE A 268 1.79 0.87 -7.83
C PHE A 268 0.57 0.73 -6.90
N ILE A 269 -0.28 1.74 -6.89
CA ILE A 269 -1.58 1.73 -6.20
C ILE A 269 -2.65 1.42 -7.25
N PRO A 270 -3.40 0.31 -7.12
CA PRO A 270 -4.43 -0.07 -8.08
C PRO A 270 -5.40 1.07 -8.36
N TYR A 271 -5.74 1.25 -9.62
CA TYR A 271 -6.64 2.27 -10.16
C TYR A 271 -6.13 3.72 -10.06
N VAL A 272 -5.25 4.07 -9.11
CA VAL A 272 -4.80 5.46 -8.91
C VAL A 272 -3.97 5.92 -10.10
N GLY A 273 -3.03 5.11 -10.58
CA GLY A 273 -2.17 5.47 -11.71
C GLY A 273 -2.95 5.71 -12.99
N SER A 274 -3.83 4.80 -13.35
CA SER A 274 -4.63 4.89 -14.57
C SER A 274 -5.65 6.02 -14.54
N ILE A 275 -6.34 6.23 -13.41
CA ILE A 275 -7.32 7.31 -13.27
C ILE A 275 -6.62 8.67 -13.31
N THR A 276 -5.56 8.86 -12.52
CA THR A 276 -4.82 10.14 -12.51
C THR A 276 -4.15 10.41 -13.83
N GLY A 277 -3.57 9.38 -14.48
CA GLY A 277 -3.00 9.50 -15.81
C GLY A 277 -4.02 9.86 -16.88
N LEU A 278 -5.19 9.18 -16.87
CA LEU A 278 -6.28 9.45 -17.80
C LEU A 278 -6.79 10.89 -17.63
N VAL A 279 -7.09 11.30 -16.39
CA VAL A 279 -7.60 12.66 -16.11
C VAL A 279 -6.59 13.72 -16.52
N ALA A 280 -5.31 13.56 -16.15
CA ALA A 280 -4.25 14.48 -16.54
C ALA A 280 -4.01 14.45 -18.06
N GLY A 281 -3.91 13.26 -18.66
CA GLY A 281 -3.68 13.10 -20.10
C GLY A 281 -4.79 13.72 -20.95
N LEU A 282 -6.06 13.42 -20.63
CA LEU A 282 -7.19 14.04 -21.31
C LEU A 282 -7.24 15.56 -21.07
N GLY A 283 -6.97 16.01 -19.84
CA GLY A 283 -6.95 17.45 -19.52
C GLY A 283 -5.93 18.22 -20.39
N PHE A 284 -4.71 17.68 -20.52
CA PHE A 284 -3.70 18.28 -21.42
C PHE A 284 -4.04 18.11 -22.89
N ALA A 285 -4.64 16.99 -23.31
CA ALA A 285 -5.05 16.77 -24.68
C ALA A 285 -6.14 17.76 -25.12
N PHE A 286 -7.15 18.00 -24.27
CA PHE A 286 -8.19 18.97 -24.54
C PHE A 286 -7.64 20.41 -24.70
N ALA A 287 -6.62 20.75 -23.93
CA ALA A 287 -6.00 22.06 -23.98
C ALA A 287 -5.02 22.21 -25.15
N GLN A 288 -4.39 21.13 -25.61
CA GLN A 288 -3.34 21.17 -26.62
C GLN A 288 -3.87 20.94 -28.04
N PHE A 289 -4.80 19.98 -28.22
CA PHE A 289 -5.25 19.59 -29.56
C PHE A 289 -6.49 20.38 -30.00
N PRO A 290 -6.46 21.06 -31.15
CA PRO A 290 -7.59 21.81 -31.66
C PRO A 290 -8.73 20.91 -32.17
N THR A 291 -8.48 19.62 -32.30
CA THR A 291 -9.41 18.61 -32.82
C THR A 291 -9.64 17.49 -31.84
N TRP A 292 -10.83 16.90 -31.89
CA TRP A 292 -11.16 15.71 -31.08
C TRP A 292 -10.26 14.51 -31.33
N THR A 293 -9.59 14.45 -32.50
CA THR A 293 -8.73 13.30 -32.86
C THR A 293 -7.65 13.06 -31.85
N GLY A 294 -6.86 14.09 -31.47
CA GLY A 294 -5.80 13.93 -30.48
C GLY A 294 -6.31 13.57 -29.09
N VAL A 295 -7.49 14.10 -28.71
CA VAL A 295 -8.13 13.74 -27.42
C VAL A 295 -8.54 12.27 -27.41
N ILE A 296 -9.13 11.78 -28.53
CA ILE A 296 -9.54 10.39 -28.68
C ILE A 296 -8.30 9.48 -28.68
N GLU A 297 -7.22 9.86 -29.37
CA GLU A 297 -5.96 9.10 -29.38
C GLU A 297 -5.39 8.93 -27.96
N VAL A 298 -5.35 9.99 -27.16
CA VAL A 298 -4.94 9.91 -25.74
C VAL A 298 -5.89 9.00 -24.95
N GLY A 299 -7.20 9.10 -25.14
CA GLY A 299 -8.18 8.23 -24.53
C GLY A 299 -7.95 6.74 -24.87
N VAL A 300 -7.70 6.47 -26.16
CA VAL A 300 -7.40 5.10 -26.64
C VAL A 300 -6.11 4.56 -26.02
N VAL A 301 -5.08 5.38 -25.86
CA VAL A 301 -3.83 4.96 -25.16
C VAL A 301 -4.13 4.46 -23.76
N PHE A 302 -4.96 5.18 -22.98
CA PHE A 302 -5.30 4.73 -21.64
C PHE A 302 -6.22 3.51 -21.62
N ILE A 303 -7.17 3.38 -22.54
CA ILE A 303 -8.02 2.19 -22.69
C ILE A 303 -7.16 0.97 -23.02
N VAL A 304 -6.26 1.08 -24.00
CA VAL A 304 -5.35 -0.01 -24.36
C VAL A 304 -4.41 -0.35 -23.21
N GLY A 305 -3.92 0.66 -22.47
CA GLY A 305 -3.10 0.46 -21.27
C GLY A 305 -3.85 -0.32 -20.19
N GLN A 306 -5.12 -0.02 -19.96
CA GLN A 306 -5.97 -0.77 -19.02
C GLN A 306 -6.21 -2.21 -19.48
N MET A 307 -6.43 -2.42 -20.78
CA MET A 307 -6.54 -3.76 -21.33
C MET A 307 -5.23 -4.52 -21.19
N LEU A 308 -4.09 -3.88 -21.49
CA LEU A 308 -2.75 -4.47 -21.32
C LEU A 308 -2.49 -4.83 -19.84
N GLU A 309 -2.82 -3.95 -18.92
CA GLU A 309 -2.71 -4.19 -17.48
C GLU A 309 -3.55 -5.39 -17.04
N GLY A 310 -4.85 -5.39 -17.37
CA GLY A 310 -5.80 -6.41 -16.88
C GLY A 310 -5.64 -7.78 -17.55
N TYR A 311 -5.42 -7.82 -18.86
CA TYR A 311 -5.43 -9.09 -19.63
C TYR A 311 -4.05 -9.67 -19.89
N VAL A 312 -2.98 -8.86 -19.83
CA VAL A 312 -1.62 -9.33 -20.15
C VAL A 312 -0.70 -9.25 -18.95
N ILE A 313 -0.60 -8.09 -18.32
CA ILE A 313 0.39 -7.81 -17.27
C ILE A 313 0.01 -8.52 -15.98
N TYR A 314 -1.21 -8.34 -15.48
CA TYR A 314 -1.65 -8.98 -14.25
C TYR A 314 -1.58 -10.51 -14.30
N PRO A 315 -2.15 -11.21 -15.31
CA PRO A 315 -2.05 -12.67 -15.37
C PRO A 315 -0.61 -13.17 -15.46
N ARG A 316 0.27 -12.45 -16.18
CA ARG A 316 1.66 -12.87 -16.40
C ARG A 316 2.57 -12.64 -15.21
N PHE A 317 2.41 -11.53 -14.49
CA PHE A 317 3.34 -11.11 -13.42
C PHE A 317 2.79 -11.38 -12.03
N LEU A 318 1.51 -11.20 -11.78
CA LEU A 318 0.87 -11.48 -10.49
C LEU A 318 0.28 -12.89 -10.44
N GLY A 319 -0.32 -13.37 -11.55
CA GLY A 319 -0.97 -14.68 -11.62
C GLY A 319 -2.10 -14.83 -10.59
N ASP A 320 -2.58 -16.08 -10.42
CA ASP A 320 -3.62 -16.42 -9.44
C ASP A 320 -3.14 -16.40 -7.98
N ARG A 321 -1.94 -15.86 -7.73
CA ARG A 321 -1.27 -15.93 -6.42
C ARG A 321 -1.83 -14.97 -5.39
N VAL A 322 -2.52 -13.91 -5.83
CA VAL A 322 -3.18 -12.94 -4.96
C VAL A 322 -4.69 -13.13 -5.14
N GLU A 323 -5.22 -14.18 -4.52
CA GLU A 323 -6.66 -14.51 -4.53
C GLU A 323 -7.48 -13.50 -3.72
N LEU A 324 -7.40 -12.21 -4.08
CA LEU A 324 -8.16 -11.15 -3.44
C LEU A 324 -9.27 -10.67 -4.37
N HIS A 325 -10.50 -10.71 -3.88
CA HIS A 325 -11.62 -10.12 -4.62
C HIS A 325 -11.45 -8.59 -4.67
N ALA A 326 -11.70 -7.97 -5.81
CA ALA A 326 -11.50 -6.54 -6.04
C ALA A 326 -12.18 -5.64 -4.97
N VAL A 327 -13.33 -6.05 -4.45
CA VAL A 327 -14.06 -5.33 -3.39
C VAL A 327 -13.21 -5.18 -2.12
N TRP A 328 -12.46 -6.22 -1.73
CA TRP A 328 -11.58 -6.14 -0.55
C TRP A 328 -10.40 -5.21 -0.76
N VAL A 329 -9.88 -5.16 -1.99
CA VAL A 329 -8.79 -4.23 -2.35
C VAL A 329 -9.31 -2.79 -2.28
N ILE A 330 -10.47 -2.51 -2.85
CA ILE A 330 -11.10 -1.17 -2.81
C ILE A 330 -11.38 -0.78 -1.36
N PHE A 331 -12.00 -1.67 -0.58
CA PHE A 331 -12.25 -1.42 0.85
C PHE A 331 -10.97 -1.10 1.60
N ALA A 332 -9.90 -1.89 1.38
CA ALA A 332 -8.62 -1.67 2.05
C ALA A 332 -7.94 -0.35 1.66
N LEU A 333 -8.08 0.08 0.39
CA LEU A 333 -7.58 1.38 -0.06
C LEU A 333 -8.27 2.53 0.69
N PHE A 334 -9.61 2.49 0.80
CA PHE A 334 -10.36 3.51 1.52
C PHE A 334 -10.11 3.46 3.02
N ALA A 335 -10.17 2.27 3.63
CA ALA A 335 -9.94 2.11 5.07
C ALA A 335 -8.50 2.47 5.46
N GLY A 336 -7.52 2.01 4.68
CA GLY A 336 -6.11 2.35 4.88
C GLY A 336 -5.85 3.83 4.71
N GLY A 337 -6.43 4.43 3.66
CA GLY A 337 -6.34 5.87 3.40
C GLY A 337 -6.92 6.72 4.51
N ALA A 338 -8.09 6.34 5.04
CA ALA A 338 -8.73 7.02 6.17
C ALA A 338 -7.92 6.89 7.48
N ALA A 339 -7.33 5.71 7.74
CA ALA A 339 -6.61 5.44 8.99
C ALA A 339 -5.18 6.00 9.00
N PHE A 340 -4.44 5.87 7.89
CA PHE A 340 -2.99 6.14 7.82
C PHE A 340 -2.60 7.02 6.63
N GLY A 341 -3.55 7.65 5.96
CA GLY A 341 -3.29 8.51 4.80
C GLY A 341 -2.58 7.75 3.67
N PHE A 342 -1.59 8.40 3.03
CA PHE A 342 -0.87 7.84 1.88
C PHE A 342 -0.17 6.50 2.19
N VAL A 343 0.42 6.35 3.39
CA VAL A 343 1.06 5.10 3.83
C VAL A 343 0.04 3.97 3.91
N GLY A 344 -1.17 4.25 4.41
CA GLY A 344 -2.25 3.26 4.47
C GLY A 344 -2.71 2.80 3.09
N VAL A 345 -2.82 3.72 2.13
CA VAL A 345 -3.13 3.38 0.73
C VAL A 345 -2.01 2.52 0.12
N LEU A 346 -0.74 2.88 0.35
CA LEU A 346 0.42 2.14 -0.14
C LEU A 346 0.47 0.70 0.38
N LEU A 347 0.13 0.51 1.65
CA LEU A 347 0.14 -0.79 2.33
C LEU A 347 -1.18 -1.56 2.19
N ALA A 348 -2.21 -0.98 1.60
CA ALA A 348 -3.54 -1.59 1.53
C ALA A 348 -3.51 -3.01 0.95
N VAL A 349 -2.90 -3.20 -0.21
CA VAL A 349 -2.82 -4.52 -0.87
C VAL A 349 -1.98 -5.52 -0.09
N PRO A 350 -0.73 -5.21 0.35
CA PRO A 350 0.05 -6.09 1.22
C PRO A 350 -0.69 -6.53 2.48
N VAL A 351 -1.31 -5.58 3.19
CA VAL A 351 -2.04 -5.88 4.43
C VAL A 351 -3.24 -6.78 4.14
N THR A 352 -4.00 -6.48 3.08
CA THR A 352 -5.15 -7.32 2.69
C THR A 352 -4.71 -8.73 2.30
N ALA A 353 -3.56 -8.87 1.65
CA ALA A 353 -3.01 -10.18 1.31
C ALA A 353 -2.65 -11.00 2.57
N ILE A 354 -2.02 -10.35 3.57
CA ILE A 354 -1.72 -10.98 4.87
C ILE A 354 -3.02 -11.40 5.56
N VAL A 355 -3.98 -10.49 5.67
CA VAL A 355 -5.30 -10.77 6.29
C VAL A 355 -6.00 -11.90 5.54
N GLY A 356 -5.96 -11.93 4.21
CA GLY A 356 -6.54 -13.00 3.40
C GLY A 356 -5.93 -14.37 3.70
N VAL A 357 -4.60 -14.47 3.86
CA VAL A 357 -3.93 -15.72 4.27
C VAL A 357 -4.42 -16.18 5.63
N LEU A 358 -4.43 -15.27 6.61
CA LEU A 358 -4.86 -15.58 7.97
C LEU A 358 -6.34 -15.98 8.04
N CYS A 359 -7.22 -15.25 7.33
CA CYS A 359 -8.64 -15.57 7.25
C CYS A 359 -8.88 -16.95 6.64
N ARG A 360 -8.22 -17.28 5.52
CA ARG A 360 -8.31 -18.61 4.90
C ARG A 360 -7.82 -19.72 5.84
N PHE A 361 -6.75 -19.48 6.56
CA PHE A 361 -6.24 -20.42 7.56
C PHE A 361 -7.26 -20.66 8.68
N TRP A 362 -7.80 -19.59 9.28
CA TRP A 362 -8.79 -19.71 10.35
C TRP A 362 -10.10 -20.32 9.87
N LEU A 363 -10.55 -19.97 8.68
CA LEU A 363 -11.76 -20.54 8.09
C LEU A 363 -11.63 -22.06 7.87
N ARG A 364 -10.51 -22.51 7.28
CA ARG A 364 -10.25 -23.95 7.10
C ARG A 364 -10.22 -24.68 8.45
N ARG A 365 -9.64 -24.08 9.47
CA ARG A 365 -9.58 -24.65 10.81
C ARG A 365 -10.96 -24.69 11.48
N TYR A 366 -11.79 -23.68 11.26
CA TYR A 366 -13.16 -23.62 11.73
C TYR A 366 -14.01 -24.71 11.05
N LEU A 367 -13.97 -24.81 9.72
CA LEU A 367 -14.70 -25.82 8.95
C LEU A 367 -14.30 -27.26 9.27
N ALA A 368 -13.08 -27.48 9.77
CA ALA A 368 -12.59 -28.78 10.23
C ALA A 368 -12.80 -29.01 11.75
N SER A 369 -13.43 -28.07 12.45
CA SER A 369 -13.65 -28.15 13.90
C SER A 369 -14.94 -28.88 14.23
N PRO A 370 -15.03 -29.51 15.42
CA PRO A 370 -16.29 -30.07 15.91
C PRO A 370 -17.43 -29.05 15.95
N LEU A 371 -17.12 -27.77 16.22
CA LEU A 371 -18.11 -26.68 16.22
C LEU A 371 -18.89 -26.54 14.91
N TYR A 372 -18.31 -26.94 13.78
CA TYR A 372 -18.96 -26.91 12.47
C TYR A 372 -19.50 -28.27 12.05
N LEU A 373 -18.79 -29.36 12.42
CA LEU A 373 -19.06 -30.73 11.98
C LEU A 373 -20.02 -31.47 12.90
N ASP A 374 -20.12 -31.07 14.19
CA ASP A 374 -21.06 -31.71 15.10
C ASP A 374 -22.50 -31.29 14.72
N PRO A 375 -23.41 -32.23 14.50
CA PRO A 375 -24.82 -31.90 14.36
C PRO A 375 -25.29 -31.19 15.64
N PRO A 376 -26.27 -30.26 15.54
CA PRO A 376 -26.86 -29.69 16.73
C PRO A 376 -27.37 -30.84 17.59
N PRO A 377 -27.21 -30.77 18.95
CA PRO A 377 -27.68 -31.83 19.83
C PRO A 377 -29.11 -32.15 19.45
N GLU A 378 -29.38 -33.42 19.05
CA GLU A 378 -30.74 -33.89 18.87
C GLU A 378 -31.45 -33.53 20.16
N ARG A 379 -32.51 -32.71 20.07
CA ARG A 379 -33.46 -32.53 21.18
C ARG A 379 -33.83 -33.94 21.59
N SER A 380 -33.38 -34.33 22.78
CA SER A 380 -33.68 -35.68 23.23
C SER A 380 -35.21 -35.80 23.22
N ALA A 381 -35.70 -36.89 22.65
CA ALA A 381 -37.14 -37.18 22.65
C ALA A 381 -37.76 -37.10 24.05
N ILE A 382 -36.89 -37.14 25.09
CA ILE A 382 -37.22 -36.94 26.49
C ILE A 382 -37.68 -35.51 26.81
N ASP A 383 -37.11 -34.48 26.13
CA ASP A 383 -37.57 -33.09 26.36
C ASP A 383 -38.94 -32.81 25.71
N ASP A 384 -39.19 -33.45 24.56
CA ASP A 384 -40.52 -33.34 23.91
C ASP A 384 -41.60 -34.12 24.65
N GLU A 385 -41.28 -35.25 25.30
CA GLU A 385 -42.17 -36.06 26.13
C GLU A 385 -42.44 -35.36 27.47
N GLN A 386 -41.49 -34.67 28.07
CA GLN A 386 -41.70 -33.86 29.27
C GLN A 386 -42.59 -32.62 29.01
N LEU A 387 -42.42 -31.96 27.86
CA LEU A 387 -43.31 -30.86 27.46
C LEU A 387 -44.73 -31.31 27.09
N ALA A 388 -44.88 -32.53 26.60
CA ALA A 388 -46.21 -33.12 26.32
C ALA A 388 -46.95 -33.50 27.60
N VAL A 389 -46.25 -33.95 28.65
CA VAL A 389 -46.86 -34.30 29.95
C VAL A 389 -47.28 -33.06 30.76
N GLU A 390 -46.61 -31.91 30.55
CA GLU A 390 -46.92 -30.65 31.26
C GLU A 390 -48.14 -29.89 30.68
N HIS A 391 -48.67 -30.35 29.54
CA HIS A 391 -49.79 -29.73 28.82
C HIS A 391 -51.03 -30.61 28.67
N GLU A 392 -51.17 -31.74 29.44
CA GLU A 392 -52.46 -32.42 29.57
C GLU A 392 -53.28 -31.74 30.65
N PRO A 393 -54.55 -31.34 30.35
CA PRO A 393 -55.45 -30.58 31.24
C PRO A 393 -55.98 -31.36 32.40
#